data_6396e3df2490b07c6d935c3b3c08e750
#
_entry.id   6396e3df2490b07c6d935c3b3c08e750
#
_cell.length_a   1.000
_cell.length_b   1.000
_cell.length_c   1.000
_cell.angle_alpha   90.00
_cell.angle_beta   90.00
_cell.angle_gamma   90.00
#
_symmetry.space_group_name_H-M   'P 1'
#
loop_
_entity.id
_entity.type
_entity.pdbx_description
1 polymer ?
#
loop_
_entity_poly.entity_id
_entity_poly.type
_entity_poly.pdbx_seq_one_letter_code
_entity_poly.pdbx_strand_id
1 'polypeptide(L)'
;ILNNGAWAESRLLETLREKFHCRVERGGERRFLLADAEKSIRRQFGEEALKRLPAGNPAAAMAIGGLLSYLYETQKTDLSHINDLDYYEQGVFLELDLTARRNLELTETLRNKEKKGSLLWVLDKTKTPMGGRCLRSWLERPLLSVTAINRRSSAVAALVEATIAREELSAAMTGLGDMERLLGRIVYGTAGGRDMASLRAAMERLPEIKAQLASVKDRRLGELAAELDVLEDLRDRIARTICDEPPFSVREGGFIRDGFDQEVDRLRHILQGGKGVIPEMEAREKEKTGIRTLKIGYN
;
A
#
# COMPACT_ATOMS: atom_id res chain seq x y z
N ILE A 1 16.93 -8.19 -13.37
CA ILE A 1 18.25 -7.78 -13.83
C ILE A 1 19.30 -8.50 -13.00
N LEU A 2 20.33 -9.05 -13.65
CA LEU A 2 21.42 -9.75 -13.00
C LEU A 2 22.77 -9.08 -13.29
N ASN A 3 23.68 -9.10 -12.32
CA ASN A 3 25.08 -8.73 -12.54
C ASN A 3 25.84 -9.82 -13.33
N ASN A 4 27.09 -9.56 -13.72
CA ASN A 4 27.86 -10.51 -14.51
C ASN A 4 28.11 -11.85 -13.80
N GLY A 5 28.34 -11.85 -12.48
CA GLY A 5 28.54 -13.08 -11.71
C GLY A 5 27.29 -13.95 -11.70
N ALA A 6 26.13 -13.36 -11.34
CA ALA A 6 24.85 -14.07 -11.35
C ALA A 6 24.40 -14.50 -12.75
N TRP A 7 24.78 -13.73 -13.79
CA TRP A 7 24.53 -14.10 -15.19
C TRP A 7 25.35 -15.32 -15.65
N ALA A 8 26.52 -15.52 -15.09
CA ALA A 8 27.36 -16.69 -15.38
C ALA A 8 26.84 -17.99 -14.74
N GLU A 9 25.94 -17.89 -13.75
CA GLU A 9 25.33 -19.03 -13.05
C GLU A 9 24.20 -19.67 -13.86
N SER A 10 24.51 -20.64 -14.70
CA SER A 10 23.55 -21.29 -15.61
C SER A 10 22.34 -21.86 -14.88
N ARG A 11 22.54 -22.48 -13.71
CA ARG A 11 21.46 -23.06 -12.89
C ARG A 11 20.50 -22.02 -12.35
N LEU A 12 21.00 -20.83 -12.00
CA LEU A 12 20.18 -19.69 -11.59
C LEU A 12 19.32 -19.20 -12.75
N LEU A 13 19.93 -19.03 -13.93
CA LEU A 13 19.23 -18.59 -15.15
C LEU A 13 18.12 -19.54 -15.56
N GLU A 14 18.42 -20.84 -15.57
CA GLU A 14 17.45 -21.90 -15.85
C GLU A 14 16.29 -21.84 -14.87
N THR A 15 16.57 -21.74 -13.57
CA THR A 15 15.54 -21.63 -12.54
C THR A 15 14.65 -20.41 -12.73
N LEU A 16 15.22 -19.25 -13.01
CA LEU A 16 14.47 -18.01 -13.20
C LEU A 16 13.60 -18.07 -14.47
N ARG A 17 14.09 -18.67 -15.55
CA ARG A 17 13.37 -18.74 -16.81
C ARG A 17 12.31 -19.84 -16.81
N GLU A 18 12.66 -21.04 -16.35
CA GLU A 18 11.80 -22.20 -16.47
C GLU A 18 10.80 -22.36 -15.32
N LYS A 19 11.26 -22.10 -14.07
CA LYS A 19 10.37 -22.23 -12.90
C LYS A 19 9.55 -20.99 -12.61
N PHE A 20 10.17 -19.81 -12.78
CA PHE A 20 9.51 -18.54 -12.45
C PHE A 20 9.02 -17.78 -13.68
N HIS A 21 9.31 -18.26 -14.90
CA HIS A 21 8.94 -17.62 -16.16
C HIS A 21 9.33 -16.13 -16.23
N CYS A 22 10.44 -15.77 -15.57
CA CYS A 22 10.92 -14.40 -15.52
C CYS A 22 11.66 -14.02 -16.80
N ARG A 23 11.40 -12.81 -17.30
CA ARG A 23 12.29 -12.18 -18.27
C ARG A 23 13.56 -11.76 -17.55
N VAL A 24 14.70 -12.32 -17.94
CA VAL A 24 16.00 -12.08 -17.33
C VAL A 24 16.87 -11.26 -18.27
N GLU A 25 17.38 -10.14 -17.76
CA GLU A 25 18.24 -9.23 -18.49
C GLU A 25 19.58 -9.07 -17.76
N ARG A 26 20.67 -8.91 -18.55
CA ARG A 26 21.99 -8.64 -18.01
C ARG A 26 22.13 -7.15 -17.74
N GLY A 27 22.37 -6.77 -16.50
CA GLY A 27 22.67 -5.39 -16.10
C GLY A 27 24.13 -5.03 -16.41
N GLY A 28 24.40 -3.77 -16.76
CA GLY A 28 25.76 -3.26 -16.89
C GLY A 28 26.49 -3.26 -15.53
N GLU A 29 27.81 -3.48 -15.53
CA GLU A 29 28.63 -3.55 -14.30
C GLU A 29 28.51 -2.31 -13.42
N ARG A 30 28.42 -1.13 -14.01
CA ARG A 30 28.30 0.15 -13.28
C ARG A 30 27.11 0.19 -12.32
N ARG A 31 26.02 -0.51 -12.64
CA ARG A 31 24.82 -0.54 -11.78
C ARG A 31 25.04 -1.22 -10.44
N PHE A 32 26.03 -2.11 -10.40
CA PHE A 32 26.34 -2.92 -9.21
C PHE A 32 27.65 -2.50 -8.54
N LEU A 33 28.21 -1.32 -8.89
CA LEU A 33 29.38 -0.78 -8.18
C LEU A 33 28.99 -0.37 -6.77
N LEU A 34 29.75 -0.79 -5.77
CA LEU A 34 29.44 -0.53 -4.36
C LEU A 34 29.33 0.98 -4.05
N ALA A 35 30.26 1.79 -4.54
CA ALA A 35 30.25 3.23 -4.32
C ALA A 35 28.98 3.92 -4.90
N ASP A 36 28.54 3.51 -6.10
CA ASP A 36 27.33 4.05 -6.72
C ASP A 36 26.07 3.53 -6.01
N ALA A 37 26.09 2.28 -5.56
CA ALA A 37 25.03 1.68 -4.78
C ALA A 37 24.82 2.40 -3.43
N GLU A 38 25.89 2.63 -2.67
CA GLU A 38 25.82 3.37 -1.41
C GLU A 38 25.30 4.80 -1.60
N LYS A 39 25.76 5.49 -2.67
CA LYS A 39 25.28 6.82 -3.02
C LYS A 39 23.77 6.82 -3.33
N SER A 40 23.30 5.81 -4.05
CA SER A 40 21.91 5.67 -4.40
C SER A 40 21.04 5.37 -3.16
N ILE A 41 21.52 4.52 -2.26
CA ILE A 41 20.87 4.18 -0.99
C ILE A 41 20.76 5.43 -0.09
N ARG A 42 21.85 6.19 0.07
CA ARG A 42 21.83 7.45 0.83
C ARG A 42 20.82 8.44 0.28
N ARG A 43 20.79 8.57 -1.03
CA ARG A 43 19.88 9.49 -1.71
C ARG A 43 18.41 9.11 -1.50
N GLN A 44 18.10 7.80 -1.55
CA GLN A 44 16.75 7.29 -1.49
C GLN A 44 16.22 7.14 -0.07
N PHE A 45 17.04 6.58 0.84
CA PHE A 45 16.62 6.15 2.17
C PHE A 45 17.33 6.88 3.32
N GLY A 46 18.32 7.72 3.01
CA GLY A 46 19.14 8.42 4.02
C GLY A 46 20.32 7.60 4.54
N GLU A 47 21.14 8.23 5.37
CA GLU A 47 22.37 7.63 5.93
C GLU A 47 22.08 6.49 6.92
N GLU A 48 21.02 6.59 7.69
CA GLU A 48 20.63 5.59 8.68
C GLU A 48 20.24 4.23 8.05
N ALA A 49 19.63 4.25 6.87
CA ALA A 49 19.30 3.03 6.14
C ALA A 49 20.58 2.28 5.69
N LEU A 50 21.61 3.02 5.28
CA LEU A 50 22.91 2.42 4.91
C LEU A 50 23.58 1.76 6.10
N LYS A 51 23.50 2.36 7.30
CA LYS A 51 24.07 1.80 8.54
C LYS A 51 23.39 0.51 8.99
N ARG A 52 22.11 0.28 8.61
CA ARG A 52 21.38 -0.96 8.90
C ARG A 52 21.89 -2.14 8.07
N LEU A 53 22.55 -1.88 6.95
CA LEU A 53 23.12 -2.94 6.13
C LEU A 53 24.42 -3.47 6.76
N PRO A 54 24.63 -4.79 6.74
CA PRO A 54 25.83 -5.36 7.36
C PRO A 54 27.10 -4.88 6.66
N ALA A 55 28.00 -4.30 7.39
CA ALA A 55 29.27 -3.78 6.89
C ALA A 55 30.14 -4.85 6.21
N GLY A 56 29.92 -6.12 6.54
CA GLY A 56 30.64 -7.26 5.95
C GLY A 56 30.01 -7.86 4.70
N ASN A 57 28.85 -7.40 4.25
CA ASN A 57 28.15 -7.96 3.09
C ASN A 57 27.80 -6.88 2.06
N PRO A 58 28.77 -6.49 1.21
CA PRO A 58 28.54 -5.48 0.17
C PRO A 58 27.52 -5.92 -0.88
N ALA A 59 27.27 -7.23 -1.02
CA ALA A 59 26.36 -7.76 -2.03
C ALA A 59 24.91 -7.25 -1.85
N ALA A 60 24.46 -7.07 -0.58
CA ALA A 60 23.16 -6.51 -0.32
C ALA A 60 23.05 -5.06 -0.81
N ALA A 61 24.03 -4.23 -0.49
CA ALA A 61 24.08 -2.85 -0.97
C ALA A 61 24.13 -2.77 -2.50
N MET A 62 24.96 -3.60 -3.13
CA MET A 62 25.10 -3.68 -4.59
C MET A 62 23.79 -4.12 -5.27
N ALA A 63 23.04 -5.05 -4.68
CA ALA A 63 21.75 -5.50 -5.20
C ALA A 63 20.69 -4.39 -5.11
N ILE A 64 20.62 -3.69 -3.98
CA ILE A 64 19.71 -2.55 -3.77
C ILE A 64 20.06 -1.43 -4.76
N GLY A 65 21.35 -1.07 -4.88
CA GLY A 65 21.79 -0.04 -5.82
C GLY A 65 21.47 -0.39 -7.27
N GLY A 66 21.68 -1.65 -7.66
CA GLY A 66 21.31 -2.16 -8.98
C GLY A 66 19.80 -2.04 -9.26
N LEU A 67 18.97 -2.37 -8.28
CA LEU A 67 17.51 -2.22 -8.36
C LEU A 67 17.10 -0.76 -8.47
N LEU A 68 17.62 0.11 -7.61
CA LEU A 68 17.32 1.55 -7.65
C LEU A 68 17.72 2.17 -8.99
N SER A 69 18.90 1.86 -9.49
CA SER A 69 19.36 2.32 -10.80
C SER A 69 18.39 1.91 -11.92
N TYR A 70 17.92 0.67 -11.88
CA TYR A 70 16.94 0.19 -12.85
C TYR A 70 15.58 0.90 -12.73
N LEU A 71 15.10 1.10 -11.53
CA LEU A 71 13.84 1.80 -11.28
C LEU A 71 13.90 3.25 -11.77
N TYR A 72 14.97 3.97 -11.48
CA TYR A 72 15.17 5.34 -11.98
C TYR A 72 15.17 5.44 -13.50
N GLU A 73 15.74 4.45 -14.18
CA GLU A 73 15.80 4.44 -15.65
C GLU A 73 14.45 4.07 -16.30
N THR A 74 13.70 3.16 -15.68
CA THR A 74 12.50 2.58 -16.29
C THR A 74 11.21 3.29 -15.91
N GLN A 75 11.09 3.72 -14.65
CA GLN A 75 9.84 4.32 -14.17
C GLN A 75 9.64 5.76 -14.62
N LYS A 76 10.73 6.53 -14.80
CA LYS A 76 10.70 7.95 -15.18
C LYS A 76 9.79 8.82 -14.32
N THR A 77 9.38 8.32 -13.17
CA THR A 77 8.53 8.98 -12.18
C THR A 77 9.29 9.12 -10.88
N ASP A 78 8.79 9.97 -9.98
CA ASP A 78 9.33 10.10 -8.65
C ASP A 78 9.18 8.79 -7.85
N LEU A 79 10.27 8.35 -7.23
CA LEU A 79 10.33 7.16 -6.38
C LEU A 79 10.23 7.49 -4.89
N SER A 80 9.79 8.68 -4.50
CA SER A 80 9.68 9.14 -3.11
C SER A 80 8.78 8.26 -2.25
N HIS A 81 7.87 7.54 -2.87
CA HIS A 81 7.01 6.56 -2.20
C HIS A 81 7.78 5.32 -1.70
N ILE A 82 8.97 5.04 -2.22
CA ILE A 82 9.87 3.99 -1.73
C ILE A 82 10.77 4.64 -0.68
N ASN A 83 10.30 4.71 0.56
CA ASN A 83 10.90 5.50 1.63
C ASN A 83 11.53 4.68 2.76
N ASP A 84 11.38 3.36 2.75
CA ASP A 84 11.97 2.49 3.77
C ASP A 84 12.69 1.30 3.15
N LEU A 85 13.70 0.81 3.89
CA LEU A 85 14.50 -0.35 3.55
C LEU A 85 14.41 -1.36 4.69
N ASP A 86 13.70 -2.46 4.45
CA ASP A 86 13.63 -3.60 5.35
C ASP A 86 14.72 -4.60 4.99
N TYR A 87 15.72 -4.71 5.87
CA TYR A 87 16.79 -5.70 5.74
C TYR A 87 16.63 -6.79 6.79
N TYR A 88 16.57 -8.03 6.33
CA TYR A 88 16.54 -9.19 7.19
C TYR A 88 17.71 -10.13 6.90
N GLU A 89 18.30 -10.69 7.95
CA GLU A 89 19.36 -11.67 7.83
C GLU A 89 18.80 -13.10 7.77
N GLN A 90 19.57 -13.99 7.13
CA GLN A 90 19.30 -15.43 7.24
C GLN A 90 19.41 -15.83 8.72
N GLY A 91 18.52 -16.73 9.16
CA GLY A 91 18.49 -17.17 10.56
C GLY A 91 17.52 -16.42 11.48
N VAL A 92 16.80 -15.39 11.01
CA VAL A 92 15.69 -14.77 11.75
C VAL A 92 14.45 -15.65 11.69
N PHE A 93 14.24 -16.33 10.56
CA PHE A 93 13.12 -17.21 10.31
C PHE A 93 13.57 -18.65 10.06
N LEU A 94 12.71 -19.60 10.39
CA LEU A 94 12.89 -21.00 9.99
C LEU A 94 12.81 -21.10 8.46
N GLU A 95 13.91 -21.52 7.86
CA GLU A 95 13.94 -21.75 6.43
C GLU A 95 13.18 -23.03 6.08
N LEU A 96 12.04 -22.85 5.47
CA LEU A 96 11.25 -23.94 4.89
C LEU A 96 11.48 -23.96 3.38
N ASP A 97 12.07 -25.02 2.86
CA ASP A 97 12.18 -25.19 1.42
C ASP A 97 10.81 -25.42 0.76
N LEU A 98 10.76 -25.37 -0.57
CA LEU A 98 9.51 -25.56 -1.31
C LEU A 98 8.89 -26.93 -1.07
N THR A 99 9.73 -27.95 -0.85
CA THR A 99 9.28 -29.32 -0.59
C THR A 99 8.64 -29.44 0.78
N ALA A 100 9.28 -28.88 1.82
CA ALA A 100 8.73 -28.84 3.17
C ALA A 100 7.40 -28.06 3.22
N ARG A 101 7.33 -26.86 2.62
CA ARG A 101 6.09 -26.07 2.56
C ARG A 101 4.95 -26.82 1.92
N ARG A 102 5.24 -27.51 0.81
CA ARG A 102 4.28 -28.29 0.07
C ARG A 102 3.81 -29.53 0.85
N ASN A 103 4.74 -30.29 1.43
CA ASN A 103 4.42 -31.50 2.18
C ASN A 103 3.66 -31.23 3.48
N LEU A 104 3.92 -30.08 4.11
CA LEU A 104 3.19 -29.63 5.30
C LEU A 104 1.83 -28.99 4.96
N GLU A 105 1.49 -28.82 3.70
CA GLU A 105 0.24 -28.20 3.23
C GLU A 105 -0.05 -26.87 3.96
N LEU A 106 0.96 -26.02 4.11
CA LEU A 106 0.84 -24.81 4.92
C LEU A 106 -0.19 -23.82 4.36
N THR A 107 -0.18 -23.59 3.05
CA THR A 107 -1.01 -22.58 2.39
C THR A 107 -1.94 -23.11 1.33
N GLU A 108 -1.63 -24.30 0.81
CA GLU A 108 -2.43 -25.00 -0.21
C GLU A 108 -2.28 -26.51 -0.06
N THR A 109 -3.28 -27.27 -0.51
CA THR A 109 -3.25 -28.73 -0.48
C THR A 109 -2.33 -29.30 -1.55
N LEU A 110 -1.74 -30.47 -1.25
CA LEU A 110 -0.81 -31.15 -2.16
C LEU A 110 -1.48 -31.55 -3.48
N ARG A 111 -2.72 -32.04 -3.39
CA ARG A 111 -3.44 -32.64 -4.53
C ARG A 111 -4.05 -31.60 -5.46
N ASN A 112 -4.81 -30.66 -4.90
CA ASN A 112 -5.63 -29.73 -5.69
C ASN A 112 -5.05 -28.33 -5.77
N LYS A 113 -4.00 -28.03 -4.99
CA LYS A 113 -3.44 -26.67 -4.84
C LYS A 113 -4.49 -25.63 -4.41
N GLU A 114 -5.42 -26.04 -3.58
CA GLU A 114 -6.49 -25.22 -3.04
C GLU A 114 -6.15 -24.77 -1.61
N LYS A 115 -6.60 -23.57 -1.23
CA LYS A 115 -6.49 -23.10 0.15
C LYS A 115 -7.30 -23.97 1.11
N LYS A 116 -8.49 -24.44 0.69
CA LYS A 116 -9.39 -25.26 1.51
C LYS A 116 -8.72 -26.61 1.82
N GLY A 117 -8.62 -26.92 3.11
CA GLY A 117 -7.94 -28.11 3.63
C GLY A 117 -6.49 -27.88 4.06
N SER A 118 -5.89 -26.73 3.76
CA SER A 118 -4.54 -26.37 4.23
C SER A 118 -4.54 -25.86 5.68
N LEU A 119 -3.35 -25.79 6.31
CA LEU A 119 -3.20 -25.21 7.64
C LEU A 119 -3.69 -23.74 7.67
N LEU A 120 -3.36 -22.95 6.65
CA LEU A 120 -3.84 -21.58 6.51
C LEU A 120 -5.37 -21.50 6.51
N TRP A 121 -6.06 -22.42 5.82
CA TRP A 121 -7.52 -22.43 5.79
C TRP A 121 -8.15 -22.64 7.17
N VAL A 122 -7.55 -23.50 8.00
CA VAL A 122 -8.02 -23.77 9.36
C VAL A 122 -7.83 -22.54 10.27
N LEU A 123 -6.66 -21.91 10.19
CA LEU A 123 -6.24 -20.81 11.08
C LEU A 123 -6.80 -19.45 10.63
N ASP A 124 -7.08 -19.25 9.35
CA ASP A 124 -7.46 -17.95 8.83
C ASP A 124 -8.90 -17.57 9.23
N LYS A 125 -8.98 -16.88 10.34
CA LYS A 125 -10.20 -16.20 10.85
C LYS A 125 -10.02 -14.68 10.81
N THR A 126 -9.08 -14.20 10.03
CA THR A 126 -8.77 -12.77 9.91
C THR A 126 -9.97 -11.99 9.39
N LYS A 127 -10.11 -10.75 9.84
CA LYS A 127 -11.22 -9.84 9.47
C LYS A 127 -10.85 -8.90 8.33
N THR A 128 -9.57 -8.83 7.98
CA THR A 128 -9.06 -7.91 6.97
C THR A 128 -8.20 -8.63 5.94
N PRO A 129 -8.19 -8.18 4.67
CA PRO A 129 -7.30 -8.75 3.66
C PRO A 129 -5.82 -8.64 4.03
N MET A 130 -5.43 -7.54 4.68
CA MET A 130 -4.06 -7.31 5.19
C MET A 130 -3.70 -8.33 6.27
N GLY A 131 -4.61 -8.61 7.21
CA GLY A 131 -4.43 -9.64 8.22
C GLY A 131 -4.25 -11.03 7.64
N GLY A 132 -5.02 -11.38 6.60
CA GLY A 132 -4.88 -12.65 5.89
C GLY A 132 -3.50 -12.79 5.23
N ARG A 133 -2.99 -11.72 4.61
CA ARG A 133 -1.62 -11.71 4.05
C ARG A 133 -0.56 -11.85 5.14
N CYS A 134 -0.73 -11.15 6.25
CA CYS A 134 0.17 -11.23 7.40
C CYS A 134 0.21 -12.66 7.98
N LEU A 135 -0.95 -13.29 8.22
CA LEU A 135 -1.04 -14.65 8.72
C LEU A 135 -0.36 -15.66 7.77
N ARG A 136 -0.62 -15.52 6.46
CA ARG A 136 0.05 -16.34 5.45
C ARG A 136 1.57 -16.19 5.52
N SER A 137 2.07 -14.97 5.59
CA SER A 137 3.50 -14.68 5.72
C SER A 137 4.11 -15.31 6.98
N TRP A 138 3.38 -15.30 8.10
CA TRP A 138 3.84 -15.92 9.35
C TRP A 138 3.93 -17.45 9.26
N LEU A 139 3.02 -18.09 8.54
CA LEU A 139 3.08 -19.54 8.30
C LEU A 139 4.22 -19.93 7.35
N GLU A 140 4.47 -19.10 6.34
CA GLU A 140 5.55 -19.35 5.38
C GLU A 140 6.94 -19.04 5.94
N ARG A 141 7.03 -18.21 6.99
CA ARG A 141 8.27 -17.75 7.64
C ARG A 141 8.13 -17.78 9.17
N PRO A 142 8.12 -18.99 9.78
CA PRO A 142 8.06 -19.12 11.24
C PRO A 142 9.27 -18.49 11.92
N LEU A 143 9.05 -17.89 13.08
CA LEU A 143 10.12 -17.29 13.89
C LEU A 143 11.00 -18.38 14.50
N LEU A 144 12.32 -18.10 14.63
CA LEU A 144 13.27 -18.93 15.36
C LEU A 144 13.49 -18.45 16.81
N SER A 145 13.36 -17.15 17.03
CA SER A 145 13.58 -16.56 18.36
C SER A 145 12.46 -16.95 19.33
N VAL A 146 12.81 -17.71 20.36
CA VAL A 146 11.89 -18.10 21.44
C VAL A 146 11.27 -16.86 22.10
N THR A 147 12.05 -15.81 22.32
CA THR A 147 11.56 -14.54 22.89
C THR A 147 10.49 -13.90 22.02
N ALA A 148 10.71 -13.85 20.69
CA ALA A 148 9.74 -13.29 19.77
C ALA A 148 8.46 -14.15 19.64
N ILE A 149 8.61 -15.49 19.72
CA ILE A 149 7.49 -16.43 19.74
C ILE A 149 6.66 -16.22 21.01
N ASN A 150 7.31 -16.20 22.18
CA ASN A 150 6.63 -16.01 23.45
C ASN A 150 5.91 -14.65 23.53
N ARG A 151 6.50 -13.60 22.95
CA ARG A 151 5.88 -12.27 22.87
C ARG A 151 4.60 -12.26 22.03
N ARG A 152 4.55 -13.01 20.93
CA ARG A 152 3.30 -13.20 20.16
C ARG A 152 2.29 -14.04 20.93
N SER A 153 2.73 -15.11 21.55
CA SER A 153 1.88 -16.02 22.31
C SER A 153 1.26 -15.34 23.52
N SER A 154 2.01 -14.48 24.25
CA SER A 154 1.45 -13.72 25.38
C SER A 154 0.37 -12.74 24.93
N ALA A 155 0.57 -12.04 23.80
CA ALA A 155 -0.46 -11.15 23.25
C ALA A 155 -1.74 -11.92 22.86
N VAL A 156 -1.59 -13.11 22.28
CA VAL A 156 -2.75 -13.99 21.97
C VAL A 156 -3.44 -14.42 23.26
N ALA A 157 -2.70 -14.87 24.28
CA ALA A 157 -3.25 -15.27 25.57
C ALA A 157 -4.03 -14.12 26.23
N ALA A 158 -3.47 -12.92 26.26
CA ALA A 158 -4.13 -11.73 26.80
C ALA A 158 -5.46 -11.42 26.08
N LEU A 159 -5.51 -11.57 24.74
CA LEU A 159 -6.75 -11.40 23.99
C LEU A 159 -7.75 -12.55 24.19
N VAL A 160 -7.29 -13.77 24.47
CA VAL A 160 -8.16 -14.89 24.84
C VAL A 160 -8.86 -14.62 26.17
N GLU A 161 -8.13 -14.10 27.16
CA GLU A 161 -8.68 -13.72 28.47
C GLU A 161 -9.57 -12.48 28.40
N ALA A 162 -9.20 -11.48 27.60
CA ALA A 162 -9.96 -10.24 27.41
C ALA A 162 -11.06 -10.40 26.33
N THR A 163 -12.05 -11.25 26.59
CA THR A 163 -13.06 -11.63 25.59
C THR A 163 -13.82 -10.41 25.02
N ILE A 164 -14.23 -9.47 25.87
CA ILE A 164 -14.98 -8.28 25.42
C ILE A 164 -14.11 -7.44 24.48
N ALA A 165 -12.89 -7.09 24.90
CA ALA A 165 -11.97 -6.30 24.06
C ALA A 165 -11.63 -7.02 22.74
N ARG A 166 -11.49 -8.34 22.75
CA ARG A 166 -11.27 -9.14 21.55
C ARG A 166 -12.44 -9.07 20.58
N GLU A 167 -13.68 -9.17 21.06
CA GLU A 167 -14.89 -9.10 20.22
C GLU A 167 -15.08 -7.68 19.66
N GLU A 168 -14.87 -6.65 20.46
CA GLU A 168 -14.93 -5.24 20.03
C GLU A 168 -13.84 -4.93 19.00
N LEU A 169 -12.60 -5.39 19.22
CA LEU A 169 -11.51 -5.28 18.26
C LEU A 169 -11.85 -6.00 16.94
N SER A 170 -12.43 -7.21 17.04
CA SER A 170 -12.88 -7.98 15.88
C SER A 170 -13.97 -7.27 15.09
N ALA A 171 -14.93 -6.65 15.80
CA ALA A 171 -15.99 -5.84 15.19
C ALA A 171 -15.44 -4.59 14.51
N ALA A 172 -14.53 -3.85 15.17
CA ALA A 172 -13.88 -2.67 14.63
C ALA A 172 -13.09 -2.97 13.35
N MET A 173 -12.42 -4.15 13.27
CA MET A 173 -11.71 -4.60 12.08
C MET A 173 -12.62 -5.13 10.97
N THR A 174 -13.86 -5.53 11.30
CA THR A 174 -14.76 -6.10 10.29
C THR A 174 -15.21 -5.03 9.30
N GLY A 175 -14.99 -5.29 8.00
CA GLY A 175 -15.29 -4.31 6.94
C GLY A 175 -14.21 -3.22 6.77
N LEU A 176 -13.08 -3.32 7.47
CA LEU A 176 -11.92 -2.49 7.18
C LEU A 176 -11.41 -2.81 5.77
N GLY A 177 -11.39 -1.80 4.91
CA GLY A 177 -10.92 -1.91 3.52
C GLY A 177 -9.45 -2.32 3.41
N ASP A 178 -9.04 -2.75 2.23
CA ASP A 178 -7.65 -3.09 1.94
C ASP A 178 -6.81 -1.83 1.71
N MET A 179 -6.33 -1.23 2.79
CA MET A 179 -5.56 0.02 2.76
C MET A 179 -4.26 -0.11 1.94
N GLU A 180 -3.60 -1.26 1.97
CA GLU A 180 -2.38 -1.47 1.16
C GLU A 180 -2.67 -1.38 -0.34
N ARG A 181 -3.78 -1.99 -0.80
CA ARG A 181 -4.18 -1.90 -2.21
C ARG A 181 -4.64 -0.51 -2.60
N LEU A 182 -5.34 0.18 -1.71
CA LEU A 182 -5.73 1.57 -1.93
C LEU A 182 -4.50 2.47 -2.06
N LEU A 183 -3.52 2.32 -1.18
CA LEU A 183 -2.24 3.04 -1.29
C LEU A 183 -1.52 2.73 -2.60
N GLY A 184 -1.46 1.47 -3.02
CA GLY A 184 -0.88 1.11 -4.31
C GLY A 184 -1.56 1.84 -5.48
N ARG A 185 -2.90 1.93 -5.50
CA ARG A 185 -3.64 2.68 -6.53
C ARG A 185 -3.36 4.17 -6.49
N ILE A 186 -3.19 4.75 -5.30
CA ILE A 186 -2.84 6.17 -5.13
C ILE A 186 -1.45 6.44 -5.71
N VAL A 187 -0.47 5.62 -5.35
CA VAL A 187 0.92 5.75 -5.83
C VAL A 187 1.00 5.63 -7.36
N TYR A 188 0.24 4.71 -7.95
CA TYR A 188 0.16 4.56 -9.41
C TYR A 188 -0.69 5.62 -10.11
N GLY A 189 -1.32 6.54 -9.37
CA GLY A 189 -2.19 7.58 -9.95
C GLY A 189 -3.49 7.04 -10.57
N THR A 190 -3.92 5.83 -10.18
CA THR A 190 -5.14 5.17 -10.69
C THR A 190 -6.30 5.23 -9.70
N ALA A 191 -6.08 5.80 -8.52
CA ALA A 191 -7.12 5.95 -7.51
C ALA A 191 -8.16 7.00 -7.90
N GLY A 192 -9.43 6.69 -7.67
CA GLY A 192 -10.55 7.59 -7.90
C GLY A 192 -11.19 8.09 -6.61
N GLY A 193 -12.27 8.87 -6.72
CA GLY A 193 -12.99 9.40 -5.56
C GLY A 193 -13.49 8.30 -4.62
N ARG A 194 -13.98 7.19 -5.14
CA ARG A 194 -14.43 6.03 -4.33
C ARG A 194 -13.30 5.38 -3.54
N ASP A 195 -12.09 5.35 -4.08
CA ASP A 195 -10.94 4.82 -3.36
C ASP A 195 -10.57 5.73 -2.18
N MET A 196 -10.66 7.05 -2.37
CA MET A 196 -10.45 8.02 -1.30
C MET A 196 -11.53 7.91 -0.21
N ALA A 197 -12.80 7.79 -0.59
CA ALA A 197 -13.89 7.56 0.36
C ALA A 197 -13.71 6.25 1.15
N SER A 198 -13.28 5.17 0.48
CA SER A 198 -12.98 3.90 1.14
C SER A 198 -11.78 3.99 2.09
N LEU A 199 -10.75 4.74 1.72
CA LEU A 199 -9.61 5.00 2.59
C LEU A 199 -10.01 5.82 3.81
N ARG A 200 -10.85 6.87 3.66
CA ARG A 200 -11.42 7.64 4.77
C ARG A 200 -12.19 6.73 5.72
N ALA A 201 -13.11 5.92 5.20
CA ALA A 201 -13.90 4.99 6.01
C ALA A 201 -13.03 3.99 6.80
N ALA A 202 -11.90 3.56 6.24
CA ALA A 202 -10.92 2.74 6.96
C ALA A 202 -10.24 3.53 8.08
N MET A 203 -9.82 4.77 7.84
CA MET A 203 -9.19 5.63 8.85
C MET A 203 -10.14 5.98 10.00
N GLU A 204 -11.43 6.14 9.75
CA GLU A 204 -12.46 6.42 10.76
C GLU A 204 -12.55 5.29 11.82
N ARG A 205 -12.09 4.08 11.52
CA ARG A 205 -12.06 2.93 12.44
C ARG A 205 -10.79 2.82 13.26
N LEU A 206 -9.71 3.47 12.85
CA LEU A 206 -8.40 3.35 13.52
C LEU A 206 -8.40 3.79 14.99
N PRO A 207 -9.09 4.89 15.39
CA PRO A 207 -9.16 5.29 16.80
C PRO A 207 -9.75 4.21 17.70
N GLU A 208 -10.82 3.54 17.28
CA GLU A 208 -11.44 2.45 18.03
C GLU A 208 -10.52 1.24 18.15
N ILE A 209 -9.89 0.83 17.05
CA ILE A 209 -8.89 -0.25 17.04
C ILE A 209 -7.75 0.07 18.02
N LYS A 210 -7.23 1.31 17.98
CA LYS A 210 -6.18 1.77 18.90
C LYS A 210 -6.62 1.71 20.36
N ALA A 211 -7.83 2.16 20.66
CA ALA A 211 -8.37 2.15 22.02
C ALA A 211 -8.53 0.72 22.54
N GLN A 212 -9.03 -0.21 21.74
CA GLN A 212 -9.19 -1.61 22.13
C GLN A 212 -7.84 -2.30 22.34
N LEU A 213 -6.85 -2.06 21.50
CA LEU A 213 -5.50 -2.57 21.70
C LEU A 213 -4.88 -2.06 22.99
N ALA A 214 -5.08 -0.78 23.32
CA ALA A 214 -4.56 -0.16 24.55
C ALA A 214 -5.27 -0.63 25.82
N SER A 215 -6.52 -1.11 25.74
CA SER A 215 -7.30 -1.58 26.87
C SER A 215 -6.80 -2.93 27.45
N VAL A 216 -6.12 -3.72 26.63
CA VAL A 216 -5.64 -5.05 27.01
C VAL A 216 -4.25 -4.94 27.65
N LYS A 217 -4.09 -5.53 28.84
CA LYS A 217 -2.83 -5.50 29.60
C LYS A 217 -1.80 -6.49 29.04
N ASP A 218 -1.25 -6.18 27.88
CA ASP A 218 -0.11 -6.90 27.29
C ASP A 218 0.86 -5.89 26.66
N ARG A 219 2.16 -6.15 26.82
CA ARG A 219 3.21 -5.26 26.32
C ARG A 219 3.17 -5.11 24.81
N ARG A 220 2.99 -6.20 24.07
CA ARG A 220 2.99 -6.15 22.58
C ARG A 220 1.77 -5.42 22.03
N LEU A 221 0.61 -5.62 22.64
CA LEU A 221 -0.61 -4.92 22.25
C LEU A 221 -0.50 -3.42 22.55
N GLY A 222 0.08 -3.05 23.70
CA GLY A 222 0.37 -1.66 24.03
C GLY A 222 1.35 -0.99 23.06
N GLU A 223 2.41 -1.69 22.65
CA GLU A 223 3.33 -1.21 21.62
C GLU A 223 2.63 -1.01 20.27
N LEU A 224 1.81 -1.96 19.84
CA LEU A 224 1.02 -1.82 18.59
C LEU A 224 0.05 -0.64 18.68
N ALA A 225 -0.59 -0.43 19.83
CA ALA A 225 -1.45 0.72 20.04
C ALA A 225 -0.66 2.05 19.96
N ALA A 226 0.55 2.10 20.53
CA ALA A 226 1.40 3.29 20.48
C ALA A 226 1.91 3.58 19.06
N GLU A 227 2.31 2.55 18.32
CA GLU A 227 2.80 2.64 16.95
C GLU A 227 1.68 2.98 15.93
N LEU A 228 0.42 2.68 16.24
CA LEU A 228 -0.70 2.94 15.34
C LEU A 228 -1.01 4.44 15.24
N ASP A 229 -0.69 5.04 14.11
CA ASP A 229 -1.13 6.39 13.75
C ASP A 229 -2.57 6.32 13.21
N VAL A 230 -3.44 7.16 13.75
CA VAL A 230 -4.87 7.21 13.35
C VAL A 230 -5.14 8.12 12.15
N LEU A 231 -4.11 8.84 11.65
CA LEU A 231 -4.13 9.63 10.42
C LEU A 231 -5.28 10.66 10.37
N GLU A 232 -5.53 11.37 11.47
CA GLU A 232 -6.67 12.30 11.60
C GLU A 232 -6.62 13.42 10.56
N ASP A 233 -5.45 14.02 10.35
CA ASP A 233 -5.22 15.10 9.40
C ASP A 233 -5.57 14.66 7.97
N LEU A 234 -5.15 13.46 7.58
CA LEU A 234 -5.41 12.91 6.26
C LEU A 234 -6.89 12.52 6.10
N ARG A 235 -7.49 11.88 7.11
CA ARG A 235 -8.92 11.57 7.17
C ARG A 235 -9.75 12.84 6.96
N ASP A 236 -9.46 13.90 7.72
CA ASP A 236 -10.20 15.15 7.69
C ASP A 236 -9.98 15.90 6.37
N ARG A 237 -8.78 15.81 5.79
CA ARG A 237 -8.52 16.37 4.47
C ARG A 237 -9.36 15.68 3.40
N ILE A 238 -9.43 14.35 3.40
CA ILE A 238 -10.28 13.60 2.46
C ILE A 238 -11.75 13.95 2.68
N ALA A 239 -12.21 14.00 3.93
CA ALA A 239 -13.59 14.33 4.28
C ALA A 239 -14.02 15.73 3.77
N ARG A 240 -13.12 16.71 3.82
CA ARG A 240 -13.39 18.07 3.32
C ARG A 240 -13.34 18.16 1.80
N THR A 241 -12.54 17.29 1.15
CA THR A 241 -12.27 17.38 -0.29
C THR A 241 -13.24 16.53 -1.11
N ILE A 242 -13.51 15.31 -0.68
CA ILE A 242 -14.24 14.31 -1.45
C ILE A 242 -15.68 14.23 -0.94
N CYS A 243 -16.66 14.20 -1.85
CA CYS A 243 -18.07 14.00 -1.48
C CYS A 243 -18.28 12.58 -0.90
N ASP A 244 -19.39 12.38 -0.16
CA ASP A 244 -19.62 11.11 0.55
C ASP A 244 -19.91 9.95 -0.40
N GLU A 245 -20.55 10.21 -1.53
CA GLU A 245 -20.87 9.23 -2.57
C GLU A 245 -20.24 9.65 -3.92
N PRO A 246 -18.92 9.45 -4.09
CA PRO A 246 -18.27 9.85 -5.32
C PRO A 246 -18.70 8.96 -6.49
N PRO A 247 -18.79 9.50 -7.72
CA PRO A 247 -19.09 8.76 -8.93
C PRO A 247 -18.06 7.66 -9.19
N PHE A 248 -18.41 6.70 -10.05
CA PHE A 248 -17.54 5.56 -10.34
C PHE A 248 -16.28 6.01 -11.08
N SER A 249 -16.42 6.91 -12.03
CA SER A 249 -15.33 7.37 -12.88
C SER A 249 -14.98 8.83 -12.59
N VAL A 250 -13.69 9.14 -12.53
CA VAL A 250 -13.20 10.53 -12.45
C VAL A 250 -13.69 11.36 -13.63
N ARG A 251 -13.93 10.73 -14.81
CA ARG A 251 -14.44 11.40 -16.01
C ARG A 251 -15.87 11.93 -15.88
N GLU A 252 -16.66 11.37 -14.97
CA GLU A 252 -18.02 11.84 -14.68
C GLU A 252 -18.02 13.18 -13.94
N GLY A 253 -16.91 13.55 -13.30
CA GLY A 253 -16.81 14.74 -12.47
C GLY A 253 -17.60 14.60 -11.17
N GLY A 254 -17.76 15.70 -10.41
CA GLY A 254 -18.64 15.74 -9.23
C GLY A 254 -18.12 15.05 -7.98
N PHE A 255 -16.87 14.56 -7.93
CA PHE A 255 -16.30 13.90 -6.78
C PHE A 255 -15.67 14.86 -5.75
N ILE A 256 -15.39 16.10 -6.13
CA ILE A 256 -14.95 17.14 -5.20
C ILE A 256 -16.18 17.72 -4.49
N ARG A 257 -16.10 17.88 -3.18
CA ARG A 257 -17.17 18.45 -2.35
C ARG A 257 -17.42 19.92 -2.69
N ASP A 258 -18.67 20.34 -2.72
CA ASP A 258 -19.03 21.75 -2.91
C ASP A 258 -18.46 22.61 -1.77
N GLY A 259 -17.94 23.78 -2.13
CA GLY A 259 -17.30 24.71 -1.18
C GLY A 259 -15.83 24.40 -0.88
N PHE A 260 -15.25 23.32 -1.43
CA PHE A 260 -13.83 23.01 -1.23
C PHE A 260 -12.90 23.90 -2.08
N ASP A 261 -13.26 24.14 -3.33
CA ASP A 261 -12.48 24.95 -4.26
C ASP A 261 -13.41 25.87 -5.06
N GLN A 262 -13.20 27.18 -4.91
CA GLN A 262 -14.06 28.20 -5.54
C GLN A 262 -14.06 28.14 -7.08
N GLU A 263 -12.94 27.79 -7.69
CA GLU A 263 -12.85 27.70 -9.14
C GLU A 263 -13.58 26.45 -9.67
N VAL A 264 -13.47 25.32 -8.97
CA VAL A 264 -14.24 24.11 -9.28
C VAL A 264 -15.73 24.40 -9.16
N ASP A 265 -16.16 25.07 -8.09
CA ASP A 265 -17.57 25.43 -7.89
C ASP A 265 -18.07 26.39 -8.99
N ARG A 266 -17.26 27.39 -9.34
CA ARG A 266 -17.56 28.32 -10.44
C ARG A 266 -17.72 27.58 -11.78
N LEU A 267 -16.78 26.68 -12.11
CA LEU A 267 -16.83 25.92 -13.35
C LEU A 267 -18.03 24.95 -13.37
N ARG A 268 -18.34 24.34 -12.22
CA ARG A 268 -19.52 23.46 -12.07
C ARG A 268 -20.82 24.25 -12.27
N HIS A 269 -20.89 25.45 -11.69
CA HIS A 269 -22.05 26.34 -11.87
C HIS A 269 -22.23 26.73 -13.34
N ILE A 270 -21.15 27.03 -14.04
CA ILE A 270 -21.20 27.31 -15.49
C ILE A 270 -21.68 26.10 -16.29
N LEU A 271 -21.21 24.89 -15.96
CA LEU A 271 -21.61 23.66 -16.65
C LEU A 271 -23.09 23.29 -16.38
N GLN A 272 -23.54 23.44 -15.14
CA GLN A 272 -24.94 23.17 -14.78
C GLN A 272 -25.88 24.29 -15.23
N GLY A 273 -25.40 25.53 -15.19
CA GLY A 273 -26.13 26.74 -15.56
C GLY A 273 -26.06 27.07 -17.04
N GLY A 274 -25.48 26.21 -17.88
CA GLY A 274 -25.27 26.51 -19.31
C GLY A 274 -26.51 26.92 -20.09
N LYS A 275 -27.71 26.55 -19.63
CA LYS A 275 -28.99 27.06 -20.12
C LYS A 275 -29.34 28.48 -19.61
N GLY A 276 -28.73 28.92 -18.49
CA GLY A 276 -28.94 30.24 -17.90
C GLY A 276 -27.85 31.25 -18.26
N VAL A 277 -26.59 30.80 -18.39
CA VAL A 277 -25.43 31.68 -18.67
C VAL A 277 -25.51 32.34 -20.06
N ILE A 278 -25.98 31.60 -21.05
CA ILE A 278 -26.15 32.17 -22.41
C ILE A 278 -27.19 33.28 -22.46
N PRO A 279 -28.41 33.13 -21.88
CA PRO A 279 -29.36 34.23 -21.76
C PRO A 279 -28.84 35.41 -20.93
N GLU A 280 -28.08 35.20 -19.85
CA GLU A 280 -27.47 36.28 -19.10
C GLU A 280 -26.37 37.02 -19.88
N MET A 281 -25.50 36.29 -20.57
CA MET A 281 -24.51 36.87 -21.48
C MET A 281 -25.20 37.65 -22.62
N GLU A 282 -26.27 37.10 -23.20
CA GLU A 282 -27.05 37.73 -24.22
C GLU A 282 -27.71 39.02 -23.71
N ALA A 283 -28.29 39.02 -22.53
CA ALA A 283 -28.88 40.19 -21.89
C ALA A 283 -27.82 41.28 -21.62
N ARG A 284 -26.67 40.90 -21.11
CA ARG A 284 -25.56 41.79 -20.81
C ARG A 284 -24.97 42.41 -22.07
N GLU A 285 -24.83 41.66 -23.14
CA GLU A 285 -24.31 42.19 -24.41
C GLU A 285 -25.35 42.99 -25.15
N LYS A 286 -26.67 42.70 -25.04
CA LYS A 286 -27.76 43.56 -25.54
C LYS A 286 -27.73 44.92 -24.84
N GLU A 287 -27.51 44.95 -23.53
CA GLU A 287 -27.43 46.19 -22.76
C GLU A 287 -26.21 47.01 -23.16
N LYS A 288 -25.04 46.42 -23.34
CA LYS A 288 -23.82 47.09 -23.77
C LYS A 288 -23.86 47.59 -25.21
N THR A 289 -24.44 46.86 -26.12
CA THR A 289 -24.42 47.17 -27.53
C THR A 289 -25.65 47.94 -28.02
N GLY A 290 -26.73 47.94 -27.23
CA GLY A 290 -28.02 48.49 -27.62
C GLY A 290 -28.76 47.72 -28.71
N ILE A 291 -28.24 46.54 -29.11
CA ILE A 291 -28.82 45.72 -30.20
C ILE A 291 -29.85 44.76 -29.60
N ARG A 292 -31.13 45.06 -29.71
CA ARG A 292 -32.23 44.28 -29.16
C ARG A 292 -32.38 42.87 -29.75
N THR A 293 -31.89 42.64 -30.99
CA THR A 293 -32.00 41.39 -31.71
C THR A 293 -30.77 40.49 -31.58
N LEU A 294 -29.77 40.88 -30.78
CA LEU A 294 -28.55 40.11 -30.56
C LEU A 294 -28.90 38.72 -29.96
N LYS A 295 -28.39 37.67 -30.56
CA LYS A 295 -28.50 36.30 -30.09
C LYS A 295 -27.10 35.67 -30.02
N ILE A 296 -26.82 35.00 -28.90
CA ILE A 296 -25.58 34.24 -28.74
C ILE A 296 -25.93 32.75 -28.93
N GLY A 297 -25.27 32.07 -29.88
CA GLY A 297 -25.47 30.65 -30.17
C GLY A 297 -24.17 29.87 -30.05
N TYR A 298 -24.28 28.56 -29.95
CA TYR A 298 -23.13 27.68 -30.09
C TYR A 298 -22.79 27.51 -31.57
N ASN A 299 -21.49 27.56 -31.88
CA ASN A 299 -20.94 27.11 -33.16
C ASN A 299 -20.39 25.71 -32.99
#